data_e26495ffb039c45e0ca785cb46a67a87
#
_entry.id   e26495ffb039c45e0ca785cb46a67a87
#
_cell.length_a   1.000
_cell.length_b   1.000
_cell.length_c   1.000
_cell.angle_alpha   90.00
_cell.angle_beta   90.00
_cell.angle_gamma   90.00
#
_symmetry.space_group_name_H-M   'P 1'
#
loop_
_entity.id
_entity.type
_entity.pdbx_description
1 polymer ?
#
loop_
_entity_poly.entity_id
_entity_poly.type
_entity_poly.pdbx_seq_one_letter_code
_entity_poly.pdbx_strand_id
1 'polypeptide(L)'
;AHEAPGLAGACLTHMPGILWLLNPFPAQIATRGSADSLVGLIVLGFLYCLIRATPELSLIRSPEPNEPPKERHDAGELRVANTPCFYAAAFFMALAVHFKIYPIIYSPSVLAHLANYRQHALALLCGISKPRRQDVWRLGMEFGACAAFFYLVLTGLAWAIWGQPYIRHALLYHVVRQDHRHNFSVYFLPIYLSLDKVIGSGWTQWLYSPLLSFLPQFLTVSIAGFALGGLDLVLACAVQTVVFVAWNKVYTSQYFLWYLWFLPMVGVTMHFSSLAEIGCLVIMWVGAQALWLYHAYQLEFLAQDTFLALWLSSLVLLLVQLACTQRCLTAWVQWRRRQTIAIHKTQ
;
A
#
# COMPACT_ATOMS: atom_id res chain seq x y z
N ALA A 1 31.14 -21.07 -9.18
CA ALA A 1 31.78 -20.32 -8.12
C ALA A 1 30.96 -19.06 -7.90
N HIS A 2 30.14 -19.01 -6.83
CA HIS A 2 29.50 -17.77 -6.41
C HIS A 2 30.60 -16.94 -5.71
N GLU A 3 31.06 -15.90 -6.37
CA GLU A 3 31.85 -14.86 -5.70
C GLU A 3 31.02 -14.27 -4.57
N ALA A 4 31.57 -14.26 -3.35
CA ALA A 4 30.96 -13.58 -2.24
C ALA A 4 30.75 -12.10 -2.61
N PRO A 5 29.59 -11.51 -2.37
CA PRO A 5 29.36 -10.11 -2.68
C PRO A 5 30.39 -9.27 -1.93
N GLY A 6 31.10 -8.39 -2.66
CA GLY A 6 32.02 -7.45 -2.02
C GLY A 6 31.31 -6.64 -0.94
N LEU A 7 32.06 -5.98 -0.03
CA LEU A 7 31.54 -5.18 1.10
C LEU A 7 30.36 -4.26 0.72
N ALA A 8 30.38 -3.68 -0.47
CA ALA A 8 29.26 -2.87 -1.00
C ALA A 8 28.00 -3.69 -1.28
N GLY A 9 28.14 -4.90 -1.82
CA GLY A 9 27.02 -5.81 -2.06
C GLY A 9 26.42 -6.37 -0.77
N ALA A 10 27.27 -6.69 0.22
CA ALA A 10 26.84 -7.11 1.55
C ALA A 10 26.09 -5.97 2.29
N CYS A 11 26.59 -4.74 2.18
CA CYS A 11 25.93 -3.57 2.76
C CYS A 11 24.54 -3.34 2.16
N LEU A 12 24.38 -3.45 0.84
CA LEU A 12 23.09 -3.31 0.17
C LEU A 12 22.08 -4.40 0.56
N THR A 13 22.54 -5.63 0.80
CA THR A 13 21.66 -6.74 1.20
C THR A 13 21.13 -6.57 2.62
N HIS A 14 21.88 -5.95 3.51
CA HIS A 14 21.48 -5.73 4.90
C HIS A 14 20.80 -4.38 5.17
N MET A 15 20.91 -3.42 4.23
CA MET A 15 20.27 -2.09 4.36
C MET A 15 18.78 -2.13 4.71
N PRO A 16 17.94 -3.00 4.10
CA PRO A 16 16.54 -3.08 4.48
C PRO A 16 16.32 -3.41 5.96
N GLY A 17 17.07 -4.39 6.48
CA GLY A 17 17.01 -4.77 7.89
C GLY A 17 17.50 -3.65 8.82
N ILE A 18 18.60 -2.98 8.45
CA ILE A 18 19.15 -1.85 9.20
C ILE A 18 18.15 -0.69 9.25
N LEU A 19 17.59 -0.31 8.11
CA LEU A 19 16.60 0.76 8.01
C LEU A 19 15.35 0.49 8.84
N TRP A 20 14.97 -0.78 8.99
CA TRP A 20 13.82 -1.15 9.81
C TRP A 20 14.17 -1.26 11.30
N LEU A 21 15.24 -1.99 11.65
CA LEU A 21 15.59 -2.29 13.04
C LEU A 21 16.12 -1.07 13.81
N LEU A 22 16.84 -0.16 13.13
CA LEU A 22 17.35 1.07 13.73
C LEU A 22 16.37 2.25 13.64
N ASN A 23 15.22 2.06 13.01
CA ASN A 23 14.20 3.10 12.93
C ASN A 23 13.48 3.23 14.29
N PRO A 24 13.46 4.40 14.92
CA PRO A 24 12.81 4.60 16.22
C PRO A 24 11.29 4.44 16.17
N PHE A 25 10.64 4.65 15.03
CA PHE A 25 9.19 4.50 14.89
C PHE A 25 8.69 3.08 15.15
N PRO A 26 9.21 2.02 14.46
CA PRO A 26 8.84 0.64 14.77
C PRO A 26 9.07 0.28 16.24
N ALA A 27 10.20 0.66 16.82
CA ALA A 27 10.53 0.39 18.22
C ALA A 27 9.50 1.04 19.15
N GLN A 28 9.21 2.33 18.98
CA GLN A 28 8.27 3.07 19.81
C GLN A 28 6.83 2.52 19.71
N ILE A 29 6.38 2.17 18.51
CA ILE A 29 5.03 1.63 18.32
C ILE A 29 4.93 0.20 18.89
N ALA A 30 5.97 -0.62 18.74
CA ALA A 30 6.01 -1.97 19.31
C ALA A 30 6.01 -1.94 20.84
N THR A 31 6.76 -1.04 21.49
CA THR A 31 6.79 -0.91 22.96
C THR A 31 5.44 -0.49 23.55
N ARG A 32 4.57 0.15 22.76
CA ARG A 32 3.18 0.47 23.15
C ARG A 32 2.23 -0.72 23.07
N GLY A 33 2.70 -1.92 22.71
CA GLY A 33 1.88 -3.11 22.55
C GLY A 33 1.03 -3.12 21.28
N SER A 34 1.36 -2.30 20.26
CA SER A 34 0.62 -2.27 19.01
C SER A 34 0.99 -3.46 18.11
N ALA A 35 -0.04 -4.11 17.54
CA ALA A 35 0.12 -5.22 16.60
C ALA A 35 0.46 -4.79 15.16
N ASP A 36 0.82 -3.53 14.92
CA ASP A 36 1.06 -3.00 13.56
C ASP A 36 2.21 -3.72 12.84
N SER A 37 3.28 -4.09 13.56
CA SER A 37 4.38 -4.87 12.98
C SER A 37 3.93 -6.26 12.53
N LEU A 38 2.98 -6.89 13.23
CA LEU A 38 2.41 -8.18 12.82
C LEU A 38 1.58 -8.02 11.54
N VAL A 39 0.77 -6.95 11.44
CA VAL A 39 0.04 -6.63 10.20
C VAL A 39 1.02 -6.42 9.04
N GLY A 40 2.12 -5.69 9.28
CA GLY A 40 3.19 -5.51 8.29
C GLY A 40 3.78 -6.83 7.83
N LEU A 41 4.09 -7.75 8.75
CA LEU A 41 4.59 -9.08 8.42
C LEU A 41 3.61 -9.86 7.54
N ILE A 42 2.30 -9.82 7.85
CA ILE A 42 1.27 -10.49 7.07
C ILE A 42 1.17 -9.87 5.66
N VAL A 43 1.21 -8.55 5.54
CA VAL A 43 1.22 -7.84 4.25
C VAL A 43 2.48 -8.17 3.43
N LEU A 44 3.65 -8.24 4.07
CA LEU A 44 4.88 -8.64 3.38
C LEU A 44 4.83 -10.11 2.93
N GLY A 45 4.25 -11.00 3.75
CA GLY A 45 3.99 -12.39 3.40
C GLY A 45 3.07 -12.52 2.19
N PHE A 46 1.99 -11.72 2.15
CA PHE A 46 1.11 -11.61 0.99
C PHE A 46 1.89 -11.23 -0.28
N LEU A 47 2.68 -10.14 -0.23
CA LEU A 47 3.46 -9.66 -1.38
C LEU A 47 4.49 -10.69 -1.82
N TYR A 48 5.22 -11.29 -0.88
CA TYR A 48 6.21 -12.32 -1.17
C TYR A 48 5.56 -13.51 -1.91
N CYS A 49 4.45 -14.02 -1.40
CA CYS A 49 3.74 -15.13 -2.02
C CYS A 49 3.21 -14.76 -3.41
N LEU A 50 2.66 -13.55 -3.59
CA LEU A 50 2.13 -13.13 -4.88
C LEU A 50 3.24 -12.95 -5.93
N ILE A 51 4.36 -12.36 -5.57
CA ILE A 51 5.53 -12.22 -6.46
C ILE A 51 6.09 -13.60 -6.82
N ARG A 52 6.16 -14.53 -5.86
CA ARG A 52 6.58 -15.91 -6.13
C ARG A 52 5.60 -16.69 -7.04
N ALA A 53 4.32 -16.34 -6.98
CA ALA A 53 3.31 -16.93 -7.86
C ALA A 53 3.39 -16.39 -9.29
N THR A 54 3.86 -15.16 -9.46
CA THR A 54 3.90 -14.43 -10.73
C THR A 54 5.31 -13.92 -11.05
N PRO A 55 6.32 -14.80 -11.20
CA PRO A 55 7.69 -14.38 -11.52
C PRO A 55 7.74 -13.70 -12.90
N GLU A 56 8.82 -12.95 -13.15
CA GLU A 56 9.04 -12.38 -14.48
C GLU A 56 9.01 -13.46 -15.55
N LEU A 57 8.20 -13.24 -16.58
CA LEU A 57 8.01 -14.21 -17.67
C LEU A 57 9.29 -14.47 -18.47
N SER A 58 10.25 -13.56 -18.42
CA SER A 58 11.60 -13.74 -18.96
C SER A 58 12.37 -14.89 -18.30
N LEU A 59 12.00 -15.26 -17.07
CA LEU A 59 12.55 -16.41 -16.32
C LEU A 59 11.79 -17.71 -16.59
N ILE A 60 10.62 -17.65 -17.21
CA ILE A 60 9.89 -18.81 -17.68
C ILE A 60 10.48 -19.17 -19.04
N ARG A 61 11.08 -20.36 -19.12
CA ARG A 61 11.72 -20.90 -20.32
C ARG A 61 10.82 -20.64 -21.55
N SER A 62 11.35 -19.92 -22.54
CA SER A 62 10.70 -19.82 -23.86
C SER A 62 10.45 -21.23 -24.37
N PRO A 63 9.28 -21.53 -24.96
CA PRO A 63 9.05 -22.84 -25.62
C PRO A 63 10.24 -23.12 -26.55
N GLU A 64 10.71 -24.35 -26.57
CA GLU A 64 11.74 -24.72 -27.56
C GLU A 64 11.24 -24.40 -28.98
N PRO A 65 12.11 -23.98 -29.92
CA PRO A 65 11.69 -23.56 -31.25
C PRO A 65 10.87 -24.60 -32.02
N ASN A 66 10.87 -25.86 -31.57
CA ASN A 66 10.18 -26.99 -32.18
C ASN A 66 8.91 -27.44 -31.42
N GLU A 67 8.53 -26.80 -30.32
CA GLU A 67 7.23 -27.08 -29.71
C GLU A 67 6.12 -26.36 -30.49
N PRO A 68 5.06 -27.06 -30.91
CA PRO A 68 3.93 -26.39 -31.56
C PRO A 68 3.30 -25.39 -30.62
N PRO A 69 2.82 -24.20 -31.12
CA PRO A 69 2.13 -23.24 -30.32
C PRO A 69 0.97 -23.92 -29.58
N LYS A 70 0.91 -23.77 -28.26
CA LYS A 70 -0.22 -24.28 -27.47
C LYS A 70 -1.51 -23.72 -28.03
N GLU A 71 -2.43 -24.60 -28.41
CA GLU A 71 -3.68 -24.23 -29.05
C GLU A 71 -4.52 -23.31 -28.10
N ARG A 72 -5.47 -22.58 -28.69
CA ARG A 72 -6.35 -21.64 -27.97
C ARG A 72 -7.13 -22.29 -26.79
N HIS A 73 -7.29 -23.62 -26.81
CA HIS A 73 -7.87 -24.42 -25.73
C HIS A 73 -7.02 -24.35 -24.44
N ASP A 74 -5.69 -24.34 -24.56
CA ASP A 74 -4.76 -24.28 -23.41
C ASP A 74 -4.70 -22.91 -22.75
N ALA A 75 -5.18 -21.85 -23.42
CA ALA A 75 -5.26 -20.50 -22.85
C ALA A 75 -6.18 -20.43 -21.61
N GLY A 76 -7.17 -21.32 -21.53
CA GLY A 76 -8.05 -21.48 -20.36
C GLY A 76 -7.34 -22.10 -19.16
N GLU A 77 -6.34 -22.94 -19.39
CA GLU A 77 -5.57 -23.65 -18.36
C GLU A 77 -4.32 -22.90 -17.91
N LEU A 78 -3.97 -21.79 -18.58
CA LEU A 78 -2.82 -20.98 -18.20
C LEU A 78 -2.98 -20.44 -16.78
N ARG A 79 -2.25 -21.06 -15.86
CA ARG A 79 -2.22 -20.72 -14.45
C ARG A 79 -0.97 -19.90 -14.12
N VAL A 80 -0.89 -19.44 -12.87
CA VAL A 80 0.33 -18.84 -12.32
C VAL A 80 1.46 -19.88 -12.24
N ALA A 81 2.71 -19.40 -12.21
CA ALA A 81 3.88 -20.29 -12.16
C ALA A 81 3.95 -21.11 -10.86
N ASN A 82 3.43 -20.58 -9.76
CA ASN A 82 3.41 -21.27 -8.45
C ASN A 82 2.02 -21.16 -7.81
N THR A 83 1.19 -22.17 -8.07
CA THR A 83 -0.19 -22.24 -7.56
C THR A 83 -0.31 -22.25 -6.03
N PRO A 84 0.50 -23.00 -5.26
CA PRO A 84 0.50 -22.90 -3.80
C PRO A 84 0.77 -21.49 -3.28
N CYS A 85 1.74 -20.77 -3.85
CA CYS A 85 2.02 -19.40 -3.49
C CYS A 85 0.85 -18.45 -3.82
N PHE A 86 0.13 -18.70 -4.92
CA PHE A 86 -1.04 -17.90 -5.29
C PHE A 86 -2.15 -17.98 -4.25
N TYR A 87 -2.49 -19.19 -3.80
CA TYR A 87 -3.51 -19.37 -2.75
C TYR A 87 -3.02 -18.90 -1.38
N ALA A 88 -1.73 -19.08 -1.07
CA ALA A 88 -1.13 -18.51 0.14
C ALA A 88 -1.19 -16.97 0.14
N ALA A 89 -0.94 -16.32 -1.00
CA ALA A 89 -1.10 -14.88 -1.13
C ALA A 89 -2.54 -14.43 -0.89
N ALA A 90 -3.54 -15.14 -1.43
CA ALA A 90 -4.94 -14.86 -1.21
C ALA A 90 -5.33 -15.02 0.28
N PHE A 91 -4.81 -16.06 0.95
CA PHE A 91 -4.98 -16.26 2.39
C PHE A 91 -4.35 -15.14 3.21
N PHE A 92 -3.08 -14.76 2.94
CA PHE A 92 -2.42 -13.68 3.66
C PHE A 92 -3.09 -12.32 3.42
N MET A 93 -3.60 -12.07 2.21
CA MET A 93 -4.40 -10.86 1.94
C MET A 93 -5.68 -10.84 2.78
N ALA A 94 -6.41 -11.95 2.82
CA ALA A 94 -7.61 -12.11 3.64
C ALA A 94 -7.31 -11.94 5.14
N LEU A 95 -6.23 -12.56 5.61
CA LEU A 95 -5.77 -12.48 7.00
C LEU A 95 -5.39 -11.04 7.37
N ALA A 96 -4.68 -10.32 6.48
CA ALA A 96 -4.32 -8.92 6.69
C ALA A 96 -5.56 -8.04 6.82
N VAL A 97 -6.56 -8.21 5.94
CA VAL A 97 -7.83 -7.47 5.97
C VAL A 97 -8.65 -7.84 7.21
N HIS A 98 -8.65 -9.11 7.61
CA HIS A 98 -9.36 -9.57 8.81
C HIS A 98 -8.73 -9.00 10.09
N PHE A 99 -7.40 -8.94 10.15
CA PHE A 99 -6.68 -8.37 11.30
C PHE A 99 -6.81 -6.86 11.40
N LYS A 100 -6.79 -6.18 10.25
CA LYS A 100 -6.91 -4.71 10.14
C LYS A 100 -7.44 -4.36 8.74
N ILE A 101 -8.62 -3.81 8.65
CA ILE A 101 -9.40 -3.68 7.39
C ILE A 101 -8.66 -2.97 6.24
N TYR A 102 -7.69 -2.07 6.56
CA TYR A 102 -7.07 -1.22 5.55
C TYR A 102 -6.33 -1.95 4.40
N PRO A 103 -5.70 -3.15 4.56
CA PRO A 103 -5.01 -3.81 3.44
C PRO A 103 -5.91 -4.13 2.23
N ILE A 104 -7.24 -4.04 2.37
CA ILE A 104 -8.18 -4.14 1.25
C ILE A 104 -7.88 -3.11 0.14
N ILE A 105 -7.20 -2.01 0.48
CA ILE A 105 -6.77 -0.96 -0.47
C ILE A 105 -5.86 -1.50 -1.58
N TYR A 106 -5.18 -2.63 -1.36
CA TYR A 106 -4.28 -3.23 -2.35
C TYR A 106 -5.00 -3.98 -3.46
N SER A 107 -6.32 -4.19 -3.35
CA SER A 107 -7.11 -4.91 -4.36
C SER A 107 -6.95 -4.35 -5.78
N PRO A 108 -6.98 -3.03 -6.05
CA PRO A 108 -6.75 -2.48 -7.38
C PRO A 108 -5.35 -2.80 -7.95
N SER A 109 -4.30 -2.74 -7.11
CA SER A 109 -2.94 -3.10 -7.53
C SER A 109 -2.81 -4.57 -7.87
N VAL A 110 -3.40 -5.44 -7.06
CA VAL A 110 -3.40 -6.89 -7.30
C VAL A 110 -4.12 -7.23 -8.60
N LEU A 111 -5.29 -6.64 -8.82
CA LEU A 111 -6.05 -6.83 -10.05
C LEU A 111 -5.24 -6.37 -11.27
N ALA A 112 -4.64 -5.19 -11.22
CA ALA A 112 -3.81 -4.66 -12.31
C ALA A 112 -2.57 -5.53 -12.55
N HIS A 113 -1.91 -5.99 -11.49
CA HIS A 113 -0.74 -6.87 -11.55
C HIS A 113 -1.06 -8.20 -12.22
N LEU A 114 -2.11 -8.88 -11.76
CA LEU A 114 -2.53 -10.18 -12.29
C LEU A 114 -3.04 -10.08 -13.72
N ALA A 115 -3.75 -8.99 -14.07
CA ALA A 115 -4.18 -8.72 -15.43
C ALA A 115 -2.98 -8.53 -16.36
N ASN A 116 -1.99 -7.73 -15.96
CA ASN A 116 -0.77 -7.51 -16.73
C ASN A 116 0.04 -8.81 -16.89
N TYR A 117 0.26 -9.56 -15.81
CA TYR A 117 0.93 -10.86 -15.84
C TYR A 117 0.25 -11.80 -16.83
N ARG A 118 -1.07 -11.97 -16.72
CA ARG A 118 -1.81 -12.87 -17.61
C ARG A 118 -1.80 -12.42 -19.06
N GLN A 119 -1.90 -11.12 -19.34
CA GLN A 119 -1.82 -10.58 -20.68
C GLN A 119 -0.48 -10.93 -21.34
N HIS A 120 0.63 -10.76 -20.63
CA HIS A 120 1.97 -11.10 -21.13
C HIS A 120 2.14 -12.61 -21.28
N ALA A 121 1.65 -13.41 -20.34
CA ALA A 121 1.71 -14.86 -20.43
C ALA A 121 0.91 -15.41 -21.62
N LEU A 122 -0.28 -14.87 -21.90
CA LEU A 122 -1.06 -15.25 -23.09
C LEU A 122 -0.35 -14.87 -24.38
N ALA A 123 0.33 -13.73 -24.42
CA ALA A 123 1.10 -13.32 -25.59
C ALA A 123 2.33 -14.23 -25.84
N LEU A 124 3.10 -14.52 -24.79
CA LEU A 124 4.36 -15.28 -24.90
C LEU A 124 4.15 -16.78 -25.07
N LEU A 125 3.24 -17.38 -24.30
CA LEU A 125 3.08 -18.82 -24.23
C LEU A 125 2.04 -19.37 -25.21
N CYS A 126 1.01 -18.55 -25.54
CA CYS A 126 -0.08 -18.98 -26.43
C CYS A 126 -0.14 -18.20 -27.74
N GLY A 127 0.80 -17.27 -27.98
CA GLY A 127 0.82 -16.44 -29.20
C GLY A 127 -0.39 -15.48 -29.34
N ILE A 128 -1.16 -15.27 -28.28
CA ILE A 128 -2.38 -14.44 -28.30
C ILE A 128 -2.01 -12.99 -28.00
N SER A 129 -1.71 -12.21 -29.05
CA SER A 129 -1.34 -10.78 -28.90
C SER A 129 -2.50 -9.88 -28.49
N LYS A 130 -3.75 -10.26 -28.75
CA LYS A 130 -4.96 -9.52 -28.36
C LYS A 130 -5.95 -10.44 -27.62
N PRO A 131 -5.69 -10.73 -26.33
CA PRO A 131 -6.60 -11.56 -25.55
C PRO A 131 -7.94 -10.87 -25.33
N ARG A 132 -9.01 -11.65 -25.12
CA ARG A 132 -10.31 -11.10 -24.72
C ARG A 132 -10.21 -10.50 -23.32
N ARG A 133 -10.97 -9.45 -23.05
CA ARG A 133 -10.99 -8.78 -21.75
C ARG A 133 -11.25 -9.76 -20.58
N GLN A 134 -12.18 -10.67 -20.75
CA GLN A 134 -12.49 -11.70 -19.74
C GLN A 134 -11.29 -12.61 -19.42
N ASP A 135 -10.47 -12.95 -20.42
CA ASP A 135 -9.31 -13.82 -20.23
C ASP A 135 -8.20 -13.10 -19.43
N VAL A 136 -8.07 -11.79 -19.62
CA VAL A 136 -7.10 -10.95 -18.90
C VAL A 136 -7.46 -10.87 -17.41
N TRP A 137 -8.74 -10.65 -17.08
CA TRP A 137 -9.19 -10.44 -15.71
C TRP A 137 -9.42 -11.73 -14.90
N ARG A 138 -9.39 -12.89 -15.55
CA ARG A 138 -9.70 -14.19 -14.93
C ARG A 138 -8.89 -14.48 -13.67
N LEU A 139 -7.56 -14.30 -13.70
CA LEU A 139 -6.70 -14.53 -12.52
C LEU A 139 -7.02 -13.58 -11.38
N GLY A 140 -7.32 -12.34 -11.68
CA GLY A 140 -7.73 -11.35 -10.66
C GLY A 140 -9.05 -11.73 -10.00
N MET A 141 -10.02 -12.22 -10.79
CA MET A 141 -11.31 -12.70 -10.25
C MET A 141 -11.13 -13.96 -9.39
N GLU A 142 -10.29 -14.91 -9.83
CA GLU A 142 -9.96 -16.11 -9.05
C GLU A 142 -9.30 -15.75 -7.72
N PHE A 143 -8.29 -14.87 -7.76
CA PHE A 143 -7.64 -14.36 -6.55
C PHE A 143 -8.63 -13.70 -5.60
N GLY A 144 -9.48 -12.80 -6.13
CA GLY A 144 -10.49 -12.09 -5.35
C GLY A 144 -11.50 -13.04 -4.71
N ALA A 145 -11.96 -14.05 -5.44
CA ALA A 145 -12.86 -15.07 -4.92
C ALA A 145 -12.21 -15.91 -3.80
N CYS A 146 -10.95 -16.33 -3.98
CA CYS A 146 -10.22 -17.05 -2.95
C CYS A 146 -9.97 -16.18 -1.71
N ALA A 147 -9.56 -14.94 -1.88
CA ALA A 147 -9.35 -14.02 -0.75
C ALA A 147 -10.67 -13.74 0.00
N ALA A 148 -11.76 -13.54 -0.74
CA ALA A 148 -13.10 -13.38 -0.15
C ALA A 148 -13.53 -14.63 0.62
N PHE A 149 -13.31 -15.83 0.09
CA PHE A 149 -13.61 -17.07 0.77
C PHE A 149 -12.85 -17.18 2.11
N PHE A 150 -11.53 -16.97 2.13
CA PHE A 150 -10.75 -17.01 3.36
C PHE A 150 -11.18 -15.93 4.35
N TYR A 151 -11.46 -14.71 3.87
CA TYR A 151 -11.97 -13.63 4.72
C TYR A 151 -13.31 -13.99 5.37
N LEU A 152 -14.24 -14.55 4.61
CA LEU A 152 -15.54 -14.96 5.12
C LEU A 152 -15.42 -16.11 6.14
N VAL A 153 -14.53 -17.07 5.92
CA VAL A 153 -14.25 -18.14 6.88
C VAL A 153 -13.71 -17.56 8.18
N LEU A 154 -12.68 -16.71 8.13
CA LEU A 154 -12.08 -16.07 9.32
C LEU A 154 -13.10 -15.22 10.07
N THR A 155 -13.88 -14.42 9.34
CA THR A 155 -14.93 -13.56 9.90
C THR A 155 -16.07 -14.38 10.49
N GLY A 156 -16.47 -15.45 9.82
CA GLY A 156 -17.51 -16.37 10.30
C GLY A 156 -17.10 -17.10 11.59
N LEU A 157 -15.84 -17.55 11.67
CA LEU A 157 -15.29 -18.14 12.89
C LEU A 157 -15.27 -17.13 14.05
N ALA A 158 -14.81 -15.91 13.78
CA ALA A 158 -14.81 -14.86 14.79
C ALA A 158 -16.23 -14.49 15.24
N TRP A 159 -17.17 -14.42 14.29
CA TRP A 159 -18.58 -14.18 14.62
C TRP A 159 -19.19 -15.34 15.42
N ALA A 160 -18.87 -16.59 15.10
CA ALA A 160 -19.36 -17.76 15.85
C ALA A 160 -18.87 -17.75 17.31
N ILE A 161 -17.68 -17.20 17.59
CA ILE A 161 -17.10 -17.12 18.94
C ILE A 161 -17.66 -15.91 19.71
N TRP A 162 -17.68 -14.72 19.09
CA TRP A 162 -17.98 -13.45 19.77
C TRP A 162 -19.37 -12.86 19.40
N GLY A 163 -20.06 -13.43 18.43
CA GLY A 163 -21.40 -13.01 18.03
C GLY A 163 -21.48 -11.59 17.44
N GLN A 164 -22.64 -10.95 17.61
CA GLN A 164 -22.92 -9.61 17.11
C GLN A 164 -21.96 -8.49 17.59
N PRO A 165 -21.43 -8.51 18.83
CA PRO A 165 -20.43 -7.54 19.26
C PRO A 165 -19.22 -7.48 18.34
N TYR A 166 -18.75 -8.61 17.80
CA TYR A 166 -17.64 -8.63 16.84
C TYR A 166 -17.95 -7.81 15.58
N ILE A 167 -19.11 -8.03 14.96
CA ILE A 167 -19.52 -7.30 13.76
C ILE A 167 -19.59 -5.80 14.02
N ARG A 168 -20.21 -5.41 15.14
CA ARG A 168 -20.42 -3.98 15.48
C ARG A 168 -19.12 -3.27 15.82
N HIS A 169 -18.24 -3.88 16.60
CA HIS A 169 -17.06 -3.22 17.16
C HIS A 169 -15.77 -3.45 16.37
N ALA A 170 -15.66 -4.57 15.63
CA ALA A 170 -14.48 -4.84 14.82
C ALA A 170 -14.63 -4.41 13.35
N LEU A 171 -15.84 -4.44 12.78
CA LEU A 171 -16.04 -4.11 11.37
C LEU A 171 -16.78 -2.77 11.18
N LEU A 172 -18.00 -2.64 11.70
CA LEU A 172 -18.85 -1.48 11.44
C LEU A 172 -18.37 -0.21 12.16
N TYR A 173 -17.66 -0.35 13.27
CA TYR A 173 -17.12 0.78 14.01
C TYR A 173 -16.21 1.69 13.17
N HIS A 174 -15.44 1.10 12.25
CA HIS A 174 -14.53 1.88 11.39
C HIS A 174 -15.25 2.86 10.45
N VAL A 175 -16.51 2.60 10.09
CA VAL A 175 -17.32 3.48 9.23
C VAL A 175 -17.75 4.73 9.98
N VAL A 176 -18.13 4.54 11.26
CA VAL A 176 -18.71 5.63 12.09
C VAL A 176 -17.69 6.32 12.98
N ARG A 177 -16.48 5.78 13.07
CA ARG A 177 -15.42 6.33 13.93
C ARG A 177 -15.09 7.78 13.58
N GLN A 178 -15.06 8.64 14.62
CA GLN A 178 -14.68 10.04 14.55
C GLN A 178 -13.72 10.33 15.70
N ASP A 179 -12.48 10.71 15.39
CA ASP A 179 -11.49 11.11 16.41
C ASP A 179 -11.26 12.61 16.31
N HIS A 180 -11.65 13.32 17.34
CA HIS A 180 -11.51 14.78 17.46
C HIS A 180 -10.27 15.22 18.24
N ARG A 181 -9.45 14.27 18.71
CA ARG A 181 -8.18 14.51 19.41
C ARG A 181 -7.06 13.64 18.84
N HIS A 182 -5.82 14.08 19.01
CA HIS A 182 -4.62 13.35 18.58
C HIS A 182 -4.67 12.87 17.11
N ASN A 183 -5.24 13.71 16.25
CA ASN A 183 -5.56 13.37 14.88
C ASN A 183 -4.82 14.29 13.90
N PHE A 184 -3.80 13.76 13.18
CA PHE A 184 -3.04 14.47 12.14
C PHE A 184 -3.84 14.78 10.87
N SER A 185 -5.08 14.29 10.79
CA SER A 185 -5.91 14.38 9.60
C SER A 185 -6.31 15.83 9.28
N VAL A 186 -6.39 16.13 7.99
CA VAL A 186 -6.99 17.38 7.49
C VAL A 186 -8.47 17.51 7.83
N TYR A 187 -9.12 16.42 8.22
CA TYR A 187 -10.52 16.38 8.68
C TYR A 187 -10.66 16.66 10.18
N PHE A 188 -9.55 16.87 10.91
CA PHE A 188 -9.58 17.13 12.36
C PHE A 188 -10.51 18.28 12.74
N LEU A 189 -10.29 19.47 12.18
CA LEU A 189 -11.07 20.66 12.53
C LEU A 189 -12.55 20.55 12.11
N PRO A 190 -12.89 20.11 10.90
CA PRO A 190 -14.28 19.79 10.56
C PRO A 190 -14.96 18.81 11.53
N ILE A 191 -14.27 17.71 11.89
CA ILE A 191 -14.82 16.74 12.85
C ILE A 191 -15.05 17.41 14.22
N TYR A 192 -14.09 18.18 14.71
CA TYR A 192 -14.19 18.89 15.98
C TYR A 192 -15.39 19.85 15.99
N LEU A 193 -15.52 20.69 14.96
CA LEU A 193 -16.65 21.63 14.83
C LEU A 193 -18.01 20.94 14.70
N SER A 194 -18.04 19.71 14.13
CA SER A 194 -19.29 18.94 13.99
C SER A 194 -19.83 18.40 15.31
N LEU A 195 -19.00 18.31 16.36
CA LEU A 195 -19.43 17.81 17.67
C LEU A 195 -20.38 18.76 18.37
N ASP A 196 -20.24 20.04 18.15
CA ASP A 196 -20.99 21.09 18.87
C ASP A 196 -22.37 21.40 18.24
N LYS A 197 -22.82 20.64 17.21
CA LYS A 197 -24.08 20.87 16.46
C LYS A 197 -24.27 22.29 15.92
N VAL A 198 -23.22 23.12 15.94
CA VAL A 198 -23.22 24.52 15.49
C VAL A 198 -23.29 24.62 13.97
N ILE A 199 -23.07 23.51 13.28
CA ILE A 199 -23.08 23.47 11.82
C ILE A 199 -24.52 23.38 11.36
N GLY A 200 -25.01 24.50 10.82
CA GLY A 200 -26.38 24.67 10.35
C GLY A 200 -26.82 23.62 9.33
N SER A 201 -28.13 23.42 9.24
CA SER A 201 -28.78 22.60 8.23
C SER A 201 -28.47 23.14 6.83
N GLY A 202 -28.05 22.28 5.90
CA GLY A 202 -27.83 22.66 4.52
C GLY A 202 -26.66 21.92 3.86
N TRP A 203 -26.13 22.48 2.75
CA TRP A 203 -25.04 21.90 1.97
C TRP A 203 -23.75 21.63 2.80
N THR A 204 -23.52 22.37 3.87
CA THR A 204 -22.40 22.16 4.81
C THR A 204 -22.48 20.80 5.47
N GLN A 205 -23.65 20.25 5.73
CA GLN A 205 -23.83 18.92 6.32
C GLN A 205 -23.26 17.81 5.43
N TRP A 206 -23.27 18.02 4.11
CA TRP A 206 -22.67 17.09 3.15
C TRP A 206 -21.15 17.07 3.24
N LEU A 207 -20.49 18.20 3.49
CA LEU A 207 -19.03 18.28 3.64
C LEU A 207 -18.53 17.49 4.87
N TYR A 208 -19.38 17.34 5.88
CA TYR A 208 -19.09 16.57 7.09
C TYR A 208 -19.59 15.12 7.03
N SER A 209 -20.21 14.73 5.92
CA SER A 209 -20.66 13.35 5.72
C SER A 209 -19.45 12.40 5.76
N PRO A 210 -19.53 11.31 6.55
CA PRO A 210 -18.50 10.28 6.55
C PRO A 210 -18.21 9.72 5.16
N LEU A 211 -19.22 9.61 4.31
CA LEU A 211 -19.09 9.11 2.94
C LEU A 211 -18.26 10.06 2.06
N LEU A 212 -18.46 11.38 2.20
CA LEU A 212 -17.73 12.35 1.39
C LEU A 212 -16.24 12.40 1.78
N SER A 213 -15.91 12.20 3.05
CA SER A 213 -14.52 12.16 3.50
C SER A 213 -13.75 10.94 2.96
N PHE A 214 -14.45 9.84 2.63
CA PHE A 214 -13.84 8.66 2.01
C PHE A 214 -13.61 8.82 0.49
N LEU A 215 -14.26 9.75 -0.18
CA LEU A 215 -14.18 9.88 -1.63
C LEU A 215 -12.78 10.20 -2.14
N PRO A 216 -12.04 11.22 -1.64
CA PRO A 216 -10.67 11.48 -2.07
C PRO A 216 -9.74 10.29 -1.78
N GLN A 217 -9.90 9.66 -0.63
CA GLN A 217 -9.14 8.48 -0.22
C GLN A 217 -9.35 7.32 -1.19
N PHE A 218 -10.61 6.98 -1.47
CA PHE A 218 -10.96 5.87 -2.36
C PHE A 218 -10.50 6.12 -3.80
N LEU A 219 -10.69 7.34 -4.32
CA LEU A 219 -10.28 7.70 -5.67
C LEU A 219 -8.77 7.64 -5.84
N THR A 220 -8.00 8.28 -4.95
CA THR A 220 -6.54 8.32 -5.05
C THR A 220 -5.92 6.95 -4.90
N VAL A 221 -6.43 6.11 -3.99
CA VAL A 221 -6.01 4.72 -3.80
C VAL A 221 -6.30 3.89 -5.05
N SER A 222 -7.50 4.00 -5.61
CA SER A 222 -7.87 3.23 -6.81
C SER A 222 -7.06 3.65 -8.03
N ILE A 223 -6.90 4.95 -8.25
CA ILE A 223 -6.08 5.49 -9.35
C ILE A 223 -4.63 5.00 -9.21
N ALA A 224 -4.02 5.14 -8.03
CA ALA A 224 -2.66 4.69 -7.79
C ALA A 224 -2.51 3.18 -8.03
N GLY A 225 -3.46 2.38 -7.55
CA GLY A 225 -3.44 0.93 -7.70
C GLY A 225 -3.52 0.47 -9.15
N PHE A 226 -4.49 0.97 -9.92
CA PHE A 226 -4.64 0.61 -11.32
C PHE A 226 -3.52 1.17 -12.21
N ALA A 227 -3.01 2.38 -11.92
CA ALA A 227 -1.95 2.98 -12.71
C ALA A 227 -0.58 2.30 -12.50
N LEU A 228 -0.27 1.89 -11.28
CA LEU A 228 1.06 1.40 -10.91
C LEU A 228 1.12 -0.12 -10.76
N GLY A 229 0.02 -0.79 -10.40
CA GLY A 229 0.00 -2.21 -10.04
C GLY A 229 0.50 -3.15 -11.14
N GLY A 230 0.22 -2.85 -12.41
CA GLY A 230 0.75 -3.58 -13.56
C GLY A 230 2.22 -3.26 -13.87
N LEU A 231 2.77 -2.19 -13.32
CA LEU A 231 4.16 -1.76 -13.55
C LEU A 231 5.10 -2.25 -12.44
N ASP A 232 4.69 -2.09 -11.20
CA ASP A 232 5.44 -2.47 -10.01
C ASP A 232 4.46 -2.62 -8.83
N LEU A 233 4.22 -3.86 -8.42
CA LEU A 233 3.25 -4.17 -7.38
C LEU A 233 3.64 -3.57 -6.02
N VAL A 234 4.92 -3.64 -5.65
CA VAL A 234 5.41 -3.17 -4.34
C VAL A 234 5.31 -1.66 -4.25
N LEU A 235 5.75 -0.96 -5.30
CA LEU A 235 5.61 0.50 -5.40
C LEU A 235 4.13 0.92 -5.36
N ALA A 236 3.27 0.22 -6.09
CA ALA A 236 1.83 0.50 -6.10
C ALA A 236 1.22 0.39 -4.71
N CYS A 237 1.50 -0.69 -3.97
CA CYS A 237 1.05 -0.87 -2.60
C CYS A 237 1.62 0.20 -1.65
N ALA A 238 2.90 0.58 -1.81
CA ALA A 238 3.51 1.65 -1.03
C ALA A 238 2.79 3.00 -1.26
N VAL A 239 2.60 3.38 -2.52
CA VAL A 239 1.91 4.64 -2.88
C VAL A 239 0.46 4.63 -2.42
N GLN A 240 -0.27 3.51 -2.62
CA GLN A 240 -1.64 3.35 -2.11
C GLN A 240 -1.70 3.57 -0.60
N THR A 241 -0.73 3.03 0.15
CA THR A 241 -0.69 3.20 1.60
C THR A 241 -0.45 4.65 1.99
N VAL A 242 0.49 5.34 1.33
CA VAL A 242 0.75 6.77 1.61
C VAL A 242 -0.49 7.61 1.35
N VAL A 243 -1.12 7.49 0.18
CA VAL A 243 -2.30 8.30 -0.16
C VAL A 243 -3.52 7.92 0.68
N PHE A 244 -3.66 6.64 1.07
CA PHE A 244 -4.69 6.20 1.99
C PHE A 244 -4.55 6.87 3.35
N VAL A 245 -3.33 6.88 3.92
CA VAL A 245 -3.05 7.51 5.22
C VAL A 245 -3.23 9.02 5.14
N ALA A 246 -2.74 9.65 4.07
CA ALA A 246 -2.81 11.10 3.87
C ALA A 246 -4.25 11.64 3.84
N TRP A 247 -5.18 10.89 3.23
CA TRP A 247 -6.61 11.25 3.14
C TRP A 247 -7.48 10.58 4.20
N ASN A 248 -6.88 9.92 5.20
CA ASN A 248 -7.68 9.26 6.23
C ASN A 248 -8.30 10.29 7.19
N LYS A 249 -9.58 10.10 7.53
CA LYS A 249 -10.27 10.95 8.52
C LYS A 249 -9.74 10.77 9.94
N VAL A 250 -9.13 9.63 10.24
CA VAL A 250 -8.43 9.34 11.50
C VAL A 250 -6.99 9.01 11.18
N TYR A 251 -6.07 9.86 11.59
CA TYR A 251 -4.66 9.75 11.29
C TYR A 251 -3.83 9.87 12.55
N THR A 252 -3.31 8.77 13.05
CA THR A 252 -2.46 8.69 14.24
C THR A 252 -1.02 8.31 13.86
N SER A 253 -0.06 8.55 14.75
CA SER A 253 1.37 8.31 14.49
C SER A 253 1.69 6.86 14.12
N GLN A 254 0.93 5.88 14.60
CA GLN A 254 1.11 4.48 14.23
C GLN A 254 0.88 4.21 12.73
N TYR A 255 0.12 5.04 12.03
CA TYR A 255 -0.15 4.87 10.60
C TYR A 255 1.06 5.21 9.73
N PHE A 256 2.03 5.93 10.25
CA PHE A 256 3.32 6.13 9.57
C PHE A 256 4.03 4.79 9.31
N LEU A 257 3.89 3.81 10.21
CA LEU A 257 4.46 2.48 10.04
C LEU A 257 3.95 1.80 8.76
N TRP A 258 2.69 2.01 8.38
CA TRP A 258 2.05 1.27 7.29
C TRP A 258 2.68 1.53 5.92
N TYR A 259 3.37 2.63 5.72
CA TYR A 259 4.15 2.87 4.52
C TYR A 259 5.67 2.78 4.75
N LEU A 260 6.13 2.93 5.99
CA LEU A 260 7.56 2.85 6.30
C LEU A 260 8.15 1.46 6.04
N TRP A 261 7.39 0.38 6.23
CA TRP A 261 7.89 -0.97 5.95
C TRP A 261 8.09 -1.25 4.45
N PHE A 262 7.50 -0.45 3.55
CA PHE A 262 7.78 -0.55 2.12
C PHE A 262 9.10 0.11 1.72
N LEU A 263 9.58 1.10 2.47
CA LEU A 263 10.77 1.88 2.12
C LEU A 263 12.01 1.01 1.82
N PRO A 264 12.32 -0.04 2.60
CA PRO A 264 13.46 -0.91 2.29
C PRO A 264 13.36 -1.59 0.93
N MET A 265 12.15 -1.91 0.47
CA MET A 265 11.91 -2.59 -0.80
C MET A 265 11.86 -1.61 -1.97
N VAL A 266 11.12 -0.52 -1.83
CA VAL A 266 11.00 0.46 -2.92
C VAL A 266 12.25 1.33 -3.05
N GLY A 267 13.01 1.53 -1.97
CA GLY A 267 14.23 2.34 -1.99
C GLY A 267 15.31 1.81 -2.94
N VAL A 268 15.41 0.49 -3.12
CA VAL A 268 16.38 -0.13 -4.04
C VAL A 268 16.00 0.06 -5.52
N THR A 269 14.76 0.43 -5.80
CA THR A 269 14.26 0.71 -7.15
C THR A 269 14.09 2.22 -7.40
N MET A 270 14.74 3.07 -6.61
CA MET A 270 14.70 4.53 -6.74
C MET A 270 16.08 5.09 -7.05
N HIS A 271 16.10 6.08 -7.93
CA HIS A 271 17.32 6.81 -8.24
C HIS A 271 17.18 8.27 -7.83
N PHE A 272 17.85 8.63 -6.74
CA PHE A 272 17.98 10.01 -6.28
C PHE A 272 19.32 10.61 -6.77
N SER A 273 19.33 11.92 -6.96
CA SER A 273 20.51 12.63 -7.48
C SER A 273 21.65 12.70 -6.45
N SER A 274 21.31 12.72 -5.15
CA SER A 274 22.30 12.79 -4.07
C SER A 274 21.69 12.32 -2.74
N LEU A 275 22.55 12.00 -1.77
CA LEU A 275 22.14 11.75 -0.38
C LEU A 275 21.52 13.00 0.29
N ALA A 276 21.97 14.20 -0.13
CA ALA A 276 21.41 15.44 0.37
C ALA A 276 19.92 15.59 0.00
N GLU A 277 19.54 15.13 -1.19
CA GLU A 277 18.14 15.11 -1.62
C GLU A 277 17.28 14.21 -0.73
N ILE A 278 17.76 13.00 -0.42
CA ILE A 278 17.08 12.10 0.52
C ILE A 278 16.98 12.75 1.90
N GLY A 279 18.07 13.36 2.36
CA GLY A 279 18.09 14.12 3.64
C GLY A 279 17.04 15.24 3.67
N CYS A 280 16.89 16.01 2.59
CA CYS A 280 15.87 17.04 2.49
C CYS A 280 14.45 16.47 2.60
N LEU A 281 14.15 15.35 1.93
CA LEU A 281 12.84 14.71 2.01
C LEU A 281 12.52 14.24 3.43
N VAL A 282 13.51 13.64 4.12
CA VAL A 282 13.37 13.22 5.52
C VAL A 282 13.15 14.41 6.44
N ILE A 283 13.92 15.49 6.29
CA ILE A 283 13.80 16.72 7.09
C ILE A 283 12.42 17.36 6.87
N MET A 284 11.96 17.45 5.63
CA MET A 284 10.62 17.98 5.32
C MET A 284 9.53 17.14 5.99
N TRP A 285 9.62 15.81 5.91
CA TRP A 285 8.64 14.92 6.48
C TRP A 285 8.61 14.96 8.02
N VAL A 286 9.78 14.94 8.66
CA VAL A 286 9.90 15.07 10.12
C VAL A 286 9.49 16.47 10.58
N GLY A 287 9.90 17.52 9.85
CA GLY A 287 9.58 18.91 10.18
C GLY A 287 8.08 19.19 10.14
N ALA A 288 7.37 18.64 9.15
CA ALA A 288 5.91 18.77 9.09
C ALA A 288 5.20 18.11 10.28
N GLN A 289 5.69 16.96 10.75
CA GLN A 289 5.18 16.32 11.96
C GLN A 289 5.52 17.12 13.22
N ALA A 290 6.75 17.64 13.32
CA ALA A 290 7.17 18.47 14.44
C ALA A 290 6.35 19.75 14.54
N LEU A 291 6.03 20.39 13.41
CA LEU A 291 5.15 21.56 13.35
C LEU A 291 3.75 21.24 13.89
N TRP A 292 3.19 20.11 13.46
CA TRP A 292 1.88 19.67 13.97
C TRP A 292 1.91 19.39 15.48
N LEU A 293 2.93 18.63 15.94
CA LEU A 293 3.11 18.31 17.35
C LEU A 293 3.31 19.56 18.22
N TYR A 294 3.99 20.58 17.71
CA TYR A 294 4.17 21.85 18.41
C TYR A 294 2.83 22.53 18.70
N HIS A 295 1.96 22.66 17.70
CA HIS A 295 0.65 23.27 17.91
C HIS A 295 -0.30 22.39 18.72
N ALA A 296 -0.20 21.06 18.59
CA ALA A 296 -0.94 20.12 19.41
C ALA A 296 -0.54 20.22 20.90
N TYR A 297 0.76 20.40 21.18
CA TYR A 297 1.26 20.61 22.53
C TYR A 297 0.73 21.91 23.12
N GLN A 298 0.73 23.01 22.35
CA GLN A 298 0.17 24.29 22.79
C GLN A 298 -1.33 24.18 23.13
N LEU A 299 -2.09 23.46 22.28
CA LEU A 299 -3.53 23.27 22.49
C LEU A 299 -3.82 22.42 23.73
N GLU A 300 -3.19 21.24 23.81
CA GLU A 300 -3.59 20.21 24.78
C GLU A 300 -2.91 20.38 26.16
N PHE A 301 -1.68 20.88 26.21
CA PHE A 301 -0.92 21.01 27.46
C PHE A 301 -0.84 22.45 27.99
N LEU A 302 -0.87 23.43 27.10
CA LEU A 302 -0.79 24.86 27.51
C LEU A 302 -2.16 25.57 27.43
N ALA A 303 -3.23 24.87 27.02
CA ALA A 303 -4.58 25.41 26.87
C ALA A 303 -4.65 26.69 26.00
N GLN A 304 -3.76 26.81 25.02
CA GLN A 304 -3.75 27.90 24.05
C GLN A 304 -4.69 27.60 22.89
N ASP A 305 -5.44 28.59 22.41
CA ASP A 305 -6.30 28.46 21.26
C ASP A 305 -5.47 28.39 19.96
N THR A 306 -5.03 27.19 19.60
CA THR A 306 -4.25 26.90 18.36
C THR A 306 -4.98 26.02 17.38
N PHE A 307 -6.31 25.88 17.44
CA PHE A 307 -7.09 25.00 16.56
C PHE A 307 -6.83 25.25 15.08
N LEU A 308 -6.85 26.52 14.65
CA LEU A 308 -6.60 26.89 13.26
C LEU A 308 -5.15 26.58 12.85
N ALA A 309 -4.16 26.91 13.69
CA ALA A 309 -2.75 26.66 13.42
C ALA A 309 -2.47 25.15 13.34
N LEU A 310 -3.08 24.37 14.20
CA LEU A 310 -3.02 22.91 14.20
C LEU A 310 -3.60 22.33 12.90
N TRP A 311 -4.74 22.83 12.46
CA TRP A 311 -5.36 22.42 11.19
C TRP A 311 -4.50 22.78 9.97
N LEU A 312 -3.94 24.00 9.93
CA LEU A 312 -3.01 24.42 8.88
C LEU A 312 -1.76 23.52 8.85
N SER A 313 -1.27 23.10 10.02
CA SER A 313 -0.17 22.13 10.11
C SER A 313 -0.52 20.75 9.55
N SER A 314 -1.78 20.31 9.69
CA SER A 314 -2.28 19.10 9.03
C SER A 314 -2.26 19.22 7.50
N LEU A 315 -2.62 20.39 6.95
CA LEU A 315 -2.53 20.66 5.50
C LEU A 315 -1.06 20.68 5.04
N VAL A 316 -0.15 21.26 5.80
CA VAL A 316 1.29 21.23 5.51
C VAL A 316 1.79 19.78 5.47
N LEU A 317 1.41 18.96 6.45
CA LEU A 317 1.78 17.53 6.47
C LEU A 317 1.24 16.78 5.26
N LEU A 318 -0.01 17.01 4.86
CA LEU A 318 -0.59 16.44 3.62
C LEU A 318 0.23 16.82 2.38
N LEU A 319 0.52 18.12 2.21
CA LEU A 319 1.26 18.61 1.05
C LEU A 319 2.69 18.04 1.01
N VAL A 320 3.36 17.96 2.14
CA VAL A 320 4.70 17.36 2.25
C VAL A 320 4.67 15.86 1.91
N GLN A 321 3.69 15.10 2.40
CA GLN A 321 3.54 13.69 2.04
C GLN A 321 3.33 13.49 0.54
N LEU A 322 2.47 14.30 -0.09
CA LEU A 322 2.24 14.24 -1.53
C LEU A 322 3.49 14.62 -2.32
N ALA A 323 4.22 15.66 -1.91
CA ALA A 323 5.48 16.08 -2.54
C ALA A 323 6.57 15.00 -2.42
N CYS A 324 6.74 14.40 -1.25
CA CYS A 324 7.66 13.28 -1.05
C CYS A 324 7.28 12.08 -1.94
N THR A 325 5.99 11.74 -2.01
CA THR A 325 5.50 10.65 -2.87
C THR A 325 5.76 10.93 -4.34
N GLN A 326 5.46 12.14 -4.81
CA GLN A 326 5.74 12.57 -6.19
C GLN A 326 7.24 12.45 -6.51
N ARG A 327 8.11 12.87 -5.58
CA ARG A 327 9.56 12.79 -5.80
C ARG A 327 10.05 11.34 -5.84
N CYS A 328 9.51 10.46 -4.98
CA CYS A 328 9.79 9.02 -5.01
C CYS A 328 9.35 8.39 -6.34
N LEU A 329 8.17 8.73 -6.85
CA LEU A 329 7.69 8.27 -8.16
C LEU A 329 8.61 8.75 -9.29
N THR A 330 9.08 9.99 -9.25
CA THR A 330 10.04 10.52 -10.23
C THR A 330 11.38 9.76 -10.16
N ALA A 331 11.87 9.47 -8.96
CA ALA A 331 13.09 8.70 -8.75
C ALA A 331 12.97 7.25 -9.30
N TRP A 332 11.81 6.63 -9.12
CA TRP A 332 11.52 5.31 -9.68
C TRP A 332 11.45 5.34 -11.23
N VAL A 333 10.80 6.35 -11.83
CA VAL A 333 10.78 6.51 -13.29
C VAL A 333 12.20 6.69 -13.84
N GLN A 334 13.05 7.48 -13.17
CA GLN A 334 14.44 7.66 -13.56
C GLN A 334 15.23 6.35 -13.48
N TRP A 335 15.02 5.56 -12.43
CA TRP A 335 15.64 4.25 -12.28
C TRP A 335 15.20 3.32 -13.43
N ARG A 336 13.92 3.19 -13.72
CA ARG A 336 13.42 2.36 -14.83
C ARG A 336 14.00 2.76 -16.19
N ARG A 337 14.05 4.06 -16.49
CA ARG A 337 14.65 4.56 -17.75
C ARG A 337 16.11 4.13 -17.89
N ARG A 338 16.88 4.18 -16.80
CA ARG A 338 18.29 3.74 -16.80
C ARG A 338 18.41 2.24 -17.06
N GLN A 339 17.57 1.42 -16.47
CA GLN A 339 17.54 -0.02 -16.71
C GLN A 339 17.26 -0.34 -18.19
N THR A 340 16.28 0.32 -18.79
CA THR A 340 15.94 0.13 -20.21
C THR A 340 17.11 0.51 -21.12
N ILE A 341 17.79 1.64 -20.85
CA ILE A 341 18.96 2.07 -21.65
C ILE A 341 20.13 1.08 -21.49
N ALA A 342 20.35 0.53 -20.29
CA ALA A 342 21.40 -0.44 -20.03
C ALA A 342 21.18 -1.73 -20.85
N ILE A 343 19.94 -2.23 -20.88
CA ILE A 343 19.58 -3.45 -21.65
C ILE A 343 19.81 -3.23 -23.15
N HIS A 344 19.41 -2.08 -23.72
CA HIS A 344 19.63 -1.79 -25.14
C HIS A 344 21.12 -1.59 -25.52
N LYS A 345 22.00 -1.32 -24.57
CA LYS A 345 23.46 -1.21 -24.83
C LYS A 345 24.15 -2.56 -24.80
N THR A 346 23.53 -3.58 -24.22
CA THR A 346 24.10 -4.94 -24.10
C THR A 346 23.59 -5.89 -25.19
N GLN A 347 22.60 -5.48 -25.96
CA GLN A 347 22.13 -6.12 -27.18
C GLN A 347 22.80 -5.52 -28.43
#